data_4c04d76de15679c192c4f90b26537c12
#
_entry.id   4c04d76de15679c192c4f90b26537c12
#
_cell.length_a   1.000
_cell.length_b   1.000
_cell.length_c   1.000
_cell.angle_alpha   90.00
_cell.angle_beta   90.00
_cell.angle_gamma   90.00
#
_symmetry.space_group_name_H-M   'P 1'
#
loop_
_entity.id
_entity.type
_entity.pdbx_description
1 polymer ?
#
loop_
_entity_poly.entity_id
_entity_poly.type
_entity_poly.pdbx_seq_one_letter_code
_entity_poly.pdbx_strand_id
1 'polypeptide(L)'
;MLKPNSRTVYEFVKANDGKNITAADIAEGTGLDTKQVNGIVTSAFQRKGLMERIPAEIELEDGSHKSVKFIKLTDEGKAFNPDAEETKAE
;
A
#
# COMPACT_ATOMS: atom_id res chain seq x y z
N MET A 1 9.25 -14.04 -3.61
CA MET A 1 10.12 -12.86 -3.77
C MET A 1 9.34 -11.67 -4.29
N LEU A 2 9.52 -10.51 -3.68
CA LEU A 2 8.86 -9.31 -4.16
C LEU A 2 9.61 -8.72 -5.35
N LYS A 3 8.84 -8.24 -6.33
CA LYS A 3 9.42 -7.48 -7.42
C LYS A 3 9.88 -6.12 -6.89
N PRO A 4 10.83 -5.46 -7.56
CA PRO A 4 11.35 -4.18 -7.07
C PRO A 4 10.26 -3.15 -6.78
N ASN A 5 9.26 -3.01 -7.64
CA ASN A 5 8.20 -2.05 -7.42
C ASN A 5 7.31 -2.44 -6.24
N SER A 6 7.07 -3.73 -6.06
CA SER A 6 6.29 -4.22 -4.92
C SER A 6 7.00 -3.92 -3.61
N ARG A 7 8.31 -4.15 -3.57
CA ARG A 7 9.10 -3.84 -2.40
C ARG A 7 9.08 -2.35 -2.09
N THR A 8 9.19 -1.53 -3.12
CA THR A 8 9.14 -0.08 -2.95
C THR A 8 7.82 0.35 -2.32
N VAL A 9 6.70 -0.20 -2.81
CA VAL A 9 5.38 0.09 -2.25
C VAL A 9 5.29 -0.37 -0.80
N TYR A 10 5.75 -1.57 -0.51
CA TYR A 10 5.72 -2.10 0.84
C TYR A 10 6.50 -1.22 1.80
N GLU A 11 7.72 -0.85 1.42
CA GLU A 11 8.57 -0.04 2.28
C GLU A 11 7.97 1.34 2.52
N PHE A 12 7.34 1.92 1.50
CA PHE A 12 6.70 3.21 1.65
C PHE A 12 5.52 3.13 2.62
N VAL A 13 4.68 2.12 2.48
CA VAL A 13 3.53 1.96 3.37
C VAL A 13 4.00 1.70 4.79
N LYS A 14 5.04 0.89 4.95
CA LYS A 14 5.59 0.60 6.28
C LYS A 14 6.16 1.85 6.94
N ALA A 15 6.87 2.67 6.16
CA ALA A 15 7.44 3.91 6.69
C ALA A 15 6.36 4.91 7.10
N ASN A 16 5.17 4.78 6.54
CA ASN A 16 4.03 5.65 6.86
C ASN A 16 2.97 4.93 7.68
N ASP A 17 3.36 3.86 8.38
CA ASP A 17 2.44 3.12 9.23
C ASP A 17 1.80 4.05 10.26
N GLY A 18 0.50 3.90 10.43
CA GLY A 18 -0.25 4.77 11.32
C GLY A 18 -0.78 6.03 10.67
N LYS A 19 -0.38 6.30 9.43
CA LYS A 19 -0.88 7.46 8.69
C LYS A 19 -1.93 7.01 7.69
N ASN A 20 -2.86 7.91 7.39
CA ASN A 20 -3.89 7.64 6.39
C ASN A 20 -3.36 8.02 5.01
N ILE A 21 -2.95 7.02 4.24
CA ILE A 21 -2.42 7.25 2.90
C ILE A 21 -3.22 6.46 1.87
N THR A 22 -3.34 7.03 0.68
CA THR A 22 -4.05 6.41 -0.43
C THR A 22 -3.06 5.88 -1.46
N ALA A 23 -3.58 5.16 -2.47
CA ALA A 23 -2.73 4.71 -3.56
C ALA A 23 -2.08 5.89 -4.29
N ALA A 24 -2.80 7.02 -4.39
CA ALA A 24 -2.24 8.22 -5.02
C ALA A 24 -1.06 8.76 -4.21
N ASP A 25 -1.17 8.74 -2.89
CA ASP A 25 -0.07 9.18 -2.02
C ASP A 25 1.15 8.28 -2.20
N ILE A 26 0.94 6.98 -2.29
CA ILE A 26 2.02 6.04 -2.51
C ILE A 26 2.66 6.27 -3.88
N ALA A 27 1.84 6.48 -4.90
CA ALA A 27 2.34 6.73 -6.24
C ALA A 27 3.23 7.98 -6.27
N GLU A 28 2.78 9.05 -5.62
CA GLU A 28 3.54 10.30 -5.57
C GLU A 28 4.87 10.10 -4.84
N GLY A 29 4.83 9.39 -3.72
CA GLY A 29 6.04 9.20 -2.92
C GLY A 29 7.03 8.22 -3.52
N THR A 30 6.58 7.30 -4.37
CA THR A 30 7.44 6.28 -4.96
C THR A 30 7.84 6.56 -6.40
N GLY A 31 7.15 7.48 -7.06
CA GLY A 31 7.37 7.74 -8.47
C GLY A 31 6.66 6.76 -9.40
N LEU A 32 5.80 5.92 -8.85
CA LEU A 32 5.02 4.98 -9.66
C LEU A 32 3.67 5.58 -10.04
N ASP A 33 3.00 4.99 -11.03
CA ASP A 33 1.65 5.40 -11.37
C ASP A 33 0.66 4.87 -10.34
N THR A 34 -0.42 5.63 -10.12
CA THR A 34 -1.47 5.19 -9.21
C THR A 34 -2.03 3.83 -9.63
N LYS A 35 -2.18 3.62 -10.93
CA LYS A 35 -2.68 2.35 -11.44
C LYS A 35 -1.73 1.20 -11.11
N GLN A 36 -0.42 1.44 -11.23
CA GLN A 36 0.57 0.43 -10.86
C GLN A 36 0.50 0.13 -9.37
N VAL A 37 0.39 1.17 -8.55
CA VAL A 37 0.31 0.98 -7.10
C VAL A 37 -0.92 0.16 -6.74
N ASN A 38 -2.07 0.48 -7.30
CA ASN A 38 -3.29 -0.28 -7.03
C ASN A 38 -3.14 -1.75 -7.42
N GLY A 39 -2.55 -2.01 -8.59
CA GLY A 39 -2.33 -3.38 -9.04
C GLY A 39 -1.39 -4.14 -8.11
N ILE A 40 -0.32 -3.49 -7.69
CA ILE A 40 0.66 -4.09 -6.78
C ILE A 40 0.02 -4.40 -5.42
N VAL A 41 -0.71 -3.43 -4.85
CA VAL A 41 -1.35 -3.64 -3.55
C VAL A 41 -2.33 -4.80 -3.65
N THR A 42 -3.13 -4.84 -4.70
CA THR A 42 -4.12 -5.91 -4.87
C THR A 42 -3.46 -7.27 -5.04
N SER A 43 -2.50 -7.38 -5.96
CA SER A 43 -1.97 -8.69 -6.32
C SER A 43 -0.86 -9.18 -5.39
N ALA A 44 -0.02 -8.28 -4.90
CA ALA A 44 1.12 -8.69 -4.09
C ALA A 44 0.83 -8.71 -2.61
N PHE A 45 -0.05 -7.85 -2.13
CA PHE A 45 -0.23 -7.67 -0.69
C PHE A 45 -1.64 -7.97 -0.19
N GLN A 46 -2.66 -7.42 -0.82
CA GLN A 46 -4.03 -7.63 -0.35
C GLN A 46 -4.43 -9.11 -0.44
N ARG A 47 -4.07 -9.77 -1.51
CA ARG A 47 -4.39 -11.18 -1.69
C ARG A 47 -3.69 -12.07 -0.66
N LYS A 48 -2.56 -11.63 -0.14
CA LYS A 48 -1.81 -12.39 0.87
C LYS A 48 -2.17 -11.95 2.28
N GLY A 49 -3.08 -11.01 2.42
CA GLY A 49 -3.48 -10.53 3.73
C GLY A 49 -2.48 -9.60 4.40
N LEU A 50 -1.55 -9.04 3.64
CA LEU A 50 -0.50 -8.18 4.19
C LEU A 50 -0.91 -6.71 4.25
N MET A 51 -1.82 -6.31 3.38
CA MET A 51 -2.35 -4.94 3.36
C MET A 51 -3.85 -4.97 3.24
N GLU A 52 -4.51 -3.90 3.69
CA GLU A 52 -5.95 -3.77 3.57
C GLU A 52 -6.29 -2.37 3.10
N ARG A 53 -7.46 -2.24 2.50
CA ARG A 53 -7.99 -0.96 2.07
C ARG A 53 -9.16 -0.62 2.98
N ILE A 54 -9.08 0.57 3.59
CA ILE A 54 -10.10 1.02 4.53
C ILE A 54 -10.88 2.14 3.85
N PRO A 55 -12.16 1.93 3.53
CA PRO A 55 -12.96 2.97 2.88
C PRO A 55 -13.17 4.14 3.81
N ALA A 56 -13.09 5.34 3.26
CA ALA A 56 -13.28 6.56 4.02
C ALA A 56 -13.81 7.64 3.10
N GLU A 57 -14.27 8.73 3.70
CA GLU A 57 -14.77 9.87 2.98
C GLU A 57 -14.04 11.10 3.47
N ILE A 58 -13.51 11.88 2.55
CA ILE A 58 -12.82 13.11 2.90
C ILE A 58 -13.57 14.30 2.33
N GLU A 59 -13.47 15.44 3.02
CA GLU A 59 -14.07 16.68 2.57
C GLU A 59 -13.04 17.48 1.79
N LEU A 60 -13.46 17.97 0.62
CA LEU A 60 -12.59 18.77 -0.23
C LEU A 60 -12.76 20.24 0.10
N GLU A 61 -11.83 21.06 -0.42
CA GLU A 61 -11.82 22.49 -0.13
C GLU A 61 -13.11 23.20 -0.56
N ASP A 62 -13.77 22.67 -1.60
CA ASP A 62 -15.00 23.26 -2.11
C ASP A 62 -16.25 22.78 -1.37
N GLY A 63 -16.06 22.01 -0.30
CA GLY A 63 -17.18 21.51 0.49
C GLY A 63 -17.76 20.19 0.00
N SER A 64 -17.26 19.67 -1.12
CA SER A 64 -17.72 18.37 -1.59
C SER A 64 -16.99 17.25 -0.89
N HIS A 65 -17.51 16.03 -1.03
CA HIS A 65 -16.94 14.85 -0.40
C HIS A 65 -16.41 13.90 -1.46
N LYS A 66 -15.33 13.20 -1.13
CA LYS A 66 -14.74 12.23 -2.02
C LYS A 66 -14.52 10.93 -1.27
N SER A 67 -14.94 9.82 -1.89
CA SER A 67 -14.68 8.50 -1.32
C SER A 67 -13.25 8.10 -1.65
N VAL A 68 -12.51 7.68 -0.64
CA VAL A 68 -11.14 7.21 -0.82
C VAL A 68 -10.98 5.91 -0.06
N LYS A 69 -9.89 5.22 -0.33
CA LYS A 69 -9.53 4.03 0.43
C LYS A 69 -8.10 4.18 0.91
N PHE A 70 -7.93 4.16 2.22
CA PHE A 70 -6.60 4.24 2.80
C PHE A 70 -5.97 2.87 2.78
N ILE A 71 -4.70 2.82 2.44
CA ILE A 71 -3.96 1.56 2.37
C ILE A 71 -3.13 1.43 3.64
N LYS A 72 -3.35 0.34 4.36
CA LYS A 72 -2.66 0.10 5.62
C LYS A 72 -2.12 -1.32 5.68
N LEU A 73 -1.05 -1.50 6.42
CA LEU A 73 -0.55 -2.84 6.69
C LEU A 73 -1.44 -3.51 7.73
N THR A 74 -1.70 -4.80 7.52
CA THR A 74 -2.34 -5.62 8.53
C THR A 74 -1.28 -6.02 9.57
N ASP A 75 -1.69 -6.68 10.64
CA ASP A 75 -0.71 -7.19 11.61
C ASP A 75 0.28 -8.12 10.93
N GLU A 76 -0.19 -8.95 10.00
CA GLU A 76 0.67 -9.83 9.25
C GLU A 76 1.59 -9.05 8.33
N GLY A 77 1.09 -7.95 7.75
CA GLY A 77 1.91 -7.09 6.91
C GLY A 77 3.02 -6.41 7.69
N LYS A 78 2.75 -6.03 8.94
CA LYS A 78 3.77 -5.41 9.78
C LYS A 78 4.87 -6.40 10.15
N ALA A 79 4.50 -7.67 10.33
CA ALA A 79 5.44 -8.71 10.67
C ALA A 79 6.14 -9.29 9.45
N PHE A 80 5.66 -8.97 8.27
CA PHE A 80 6.22 -9.48 7.02
C PHE A 80 7.64 -8.99 6.81
N ASN A 81 8.50 -9.89 6.37
CA ASN A 81 9.90 -9.56 6.08
C ASN A 81 10.18 -9.84 4.61
N PRO A 82 10.31 -8.81 3.77
CA PRO A 82 10.58 -9.01 2.35
C PRO A 82 11.87 -9.79 2.08
N ASP A 83 12.86 -9.59 2.92
CA ASP A 83 14.14 -10.30 2.75
C ASP A 83 13.99 -11.78 3.05
N ALA A 84 13.21 -12.13 4.08
CA ALA A 84 12.95 -13.52 4.39
C ALA A 84 12.10 -14.17 3.30
N GLU A 85 11.13 -13.44 2.76
CA GLU A 85 10.31 -13.93 1.66
C GLU A 85 11.17 -14.19 0.42
N GLU A 86 12.09 -13.28 0.12
CA GLU A 86 13.02 -13.46 -0.98
C GLU A 86 13.84 -14.73 -0.79
N THR A 87 14.30 -14.97 0.42
CA THR A 87 15.11 -16.13 0.73
C THR A 87 14.33 -17.42 0.51
N LYS A 88 13.03 -17.39 0.79
CA LYS A 88 12.17 -18.55 0.66
C LYS A 88 11.66 -18.79 -0.74
N ALA A 89 11.79 -17.83 -1.61
CA ALA A 89 11.14 -17.85 -2.91
C ALA A 89 11.83 -18.77 -3.92
N GLU A 90 12.62 -19.61 -3.47
CA GLU A 90 13.32 -20.57 -4.33
C GLU A 90 12.40 -21.58 -5.00
#